data_86cc6820dfc2bc1c3d5a0907441cdd50
#
_entry.id   86cc6820dfc2bc1c3d5a0907441cdd50
#
_cell.length_a   1.000
_cell.length_b   1.000
_cell.length_c   1.000
_cell.angle_alpha   90.00
_cell.angle_beta   90.00
_cell.angle_gamma   90.00
#
_symmetry.space_group_name_H-M   'P 1'
#
loop_
_entity.id
_entity.type
_entity.pdbx_description
1 polymer ?
#
loop_
_entity_poly.entity_id
_entity_poly.type
_entity_poly.pdbx_seq_one_letter_code
_entity_poly.pdbx_strand_id
1 'polypeptide(L)'
;MFVEGYDAQLMGFVVPGIARDWGVSPASLTSAIAAGLIGMTLGAFFIAPLADSYGRRRLVLYSVIIFALLTIATAFAQSLPMLVGLRLLTGIGLGGAMPNAIAITAEFSPSAKRASAVAAMFSSYSVGAGFGAILAAHFVPLYGWGSVLISCGGMALLLWPALLIAMPESYVPKGEAKPKIPVGRLFSEGRSWITILIWVIFFANLMELFFLTSWLPTTLGAQGVSDRAAVLATAVVQFAGVAAAFTMGPLVDRFGPQRVLPAAFLIAALCIAGIGLAGAEVVFTMVMAFGIGIGTVGAQNCNNGVAAKFYPTSIRATGVGWALAVGRVGSIVGPVVGGILLSTKVDIRTIFLFAAVPPLLAAGAYLCMGRAPNLEPAASDN
;
A
#
# COMPACT_ATOMS: atom_id res chain seq x y z
N MET A 1 8.25 -7.02 -5.41
CA MET A 1 6.97 -6.31 -5.52
C MET A 1 5.75 -7.23 -5.51
N PHE A 2 5.62 -8.24 -6.41
CA PHE A 2 4.45 -9.12 -6.42
C PHE A 2 4.24 -9.85 -5.08
N VAL A 3 5.26 -10.53 -4.56
CA VAL A 3 5.18 -11.23 -3.26
C VAL A 3 5.00 -10.26 -2.09
N GLU A 4 5.56 -9.07 -2.19
CA GLU A 4 5.38 -8.00 -1.21
C GLU A 4 3.92 -7.53 -1.13
N GLY A 5 3.27 -7.36 -2.30
CA GLY A 5 1.84 -7.04 -2.35
C GLY A 5 0.97 -8.13 -1.73
N TYR A 6 1.34 -9.40 -1.94
CA TYR A 6 0.68 -10.53 -1.30
C TYR A 6 0.82 -10.45 0.24
N ASP A 7 2.05 -10.28 0.75
CA ASP A 7 2.30 -10.24 2.21
C ASP A 7 1.65 -9.04 2.89
N ALA A 8 1.69 -7.88 2.26
CA ALA A 8 1.18 -6.65 2.86
C ALA A 8 -0.32 -6.73 3.21
N GLN A 9 -1.08 -7.56 2.50
CA GLN A 9 -2.51 -7.77 2.74
C GLN A 9 -2.82 -9.11 3.42
N LEU A 10 -1.81 -9.94 3.62
CA LEU A 10 -1.94 -11.29 4.12
C LEU A 10 -2.68 -11.33 5.47
N MET A 11 -2.37 -10.40 6.38
CA MET A 11 -3.05 -10.33 7.69
C MET A 11 -4.55 -10.11 7.54
N GLY A 12 -5.01 -9.28 6.61
CA GLY A 12 -6.44 -9.09 6.35
C GLY A 12 -7.16 -10.38 5.96
N PHE A 13 -6.48 -11.30 5.29
CA PHE A 13 -7.04 -12.59 4.88
C PHE A 13 -7.08 -13.62 5.99
N VAL A 14 -6.08 -13.61 6.89
CA VAL A 14 -5.92 -14.64 7.92
C VAL A 14 -6.51 -14.26 9.29
N VAL A 15 -6.73 -12.98 9.55
CA VAL A 15 -7.31 -12.50 10.82
C VAL A 15 -8.61 -13.22 11.20
N PRO A 16 -9.61 -13.39 10.31
CA PRO A 16 -10.83 -14.11 10.68
C PRO A 16 -10.58 -15.55 11.09
N GLY A 17 -9.64 -16.24 10.42
CA GLY A 17 -9.24 -17.62 10.73
C GLY A 17 -8.53 -17.72 12.08
N ILE A 18 -7.51 -16.87 12.31
CA ILE A 18 -6.76 -16.84 13.58
C ILE A 18 -7.70 -16.52 14.75
N ALA A 19 -8.58 -15.51 14.59
CA ALA A 19 -9.52 -15.12 15.63
C ALA A 19 -10.44 -16.28 16.04
N ARG A 20 -10.87 -17.07 15.07
CA ARG A 20 -11.72 -18.24 15.28
C ARG A 20 -10.94 -19.37 15.98
N ASP A 21 -9.75 -19.71 15.49
CA ASP A 21 -8.93 -20.80 16.02
C ASP A 21 -8.41 -20.52 17.44
N TRP A 22 -8.09 -19.28 17.74
CA TRP A 22 -7.58 -18.87 19.07
C TRP A 22 -8.69 -18.43 20.03
N GLY A 23 -9.94 -18.30 19.58
CA GLY A 23 -11.06 -17.82 20.40
C GLY A 23 -10.89 -16.39 20.86
N VAL A 24 -10.20 -15.54 20.07
CA VAL A 24 -9.95 -14.14 20.39
C VAL A 24 -10.75 -13.21 19.47
N SER A 25 -10.98 -11.98 19.92
CA SER A 25 -11.63 -11.01 19.04
C SER A 25 -10.70 -10.62 17.88
N PRO A 26 -11.22 -10.40 16.66
CA PRO A 26 -10.41 -9.90 15.55
C PRO A 26 -9.66 -8.61 15.90
N ALA A 27 -10.24 -7.73 16.70
CA ALA A 27 -9.63 -6.48 17.15
C ALA A 27 -8.33 -6.69 17.95
N SER A 28 -8.18 -7.79 18.68
CA SER A 28 -6.94 -8.10 19.41
C SER A 28 -5.74 -8.33 18.50
N LEU A 29 -5.98 -8.72 17.23
CA LEU A 29 -4.95 -8.96 16.22
C LEU A 29 -4.46 -7.68 15.54
N THR A 30 -5.02 -6.50 15.88
CA THR A 30 -4.58 -5.18 15.39
C THR A 30 -3.09 -4.95 15.62
N SER A 31 -2.57 -5.39 16.77
CA SER A 31 -1.15 -5.27 17.10
C SER A 31 -0.24 -6.03 16.13
N ALA A 32 -0.68 -7.20 15.64
CA ALA A 32 0.07 -7.99 14.66
C ALA A 32 0.05 -7.33 13.27
N ILE A 33 -1.08 -6.74 12.86
CA ILE A 33 -1.18 -5.96 11.62
C ILE A 33 -0.27 -4.74 11.67
N ALA A 34 -0.37 -3.95 12.74
CA ALA A 34 0.43 -2.75 12.93
C ALA A 34 1.93 -3.07 13.02
N ALA A 35 2.31 -4.16 13.69
CA ALA A 35 3.71 -4.59 13.82
C ALA A 35 4.37 -4.83 12.45
N GLY A 36 3.67 -5.47 11.50
CA GLY A 36 4.18 -5.67 10.15
C GLY A 36 4.46 -4.35 9.43
N LEU A 37 3.54 -3.39 9.52
CA LEU A 37 3.67 -2.07 8.88
C LEU A 37 4.74 -1.20 9.55
N ILE A 38 4.84 -1.25 10.88
CA ILE A 38 5.93 -0.61 11.63
C ILE A 38 7.27 -1.24 11.22
N GLY A 39 7.32 -2.58 11.15
CA GLY A 39 8.51 -3.30 10.69
C GLY A 39 8.96 -2.85 9.30
N MET A 40 8.03 -2.74 8.32
CA MET A 40 8.34 -2.24 6.99
C MET A 40 8.93 -0.83 7.02
N THR A 41 8.40 0.04 7.87
CA THR A 41 8.91 1.40 8.04
C THR A 41 10.34 1.37 8.62
N LEU A 42 10.56 0.59 9.68
CA LEU A 42 11.90 0.42 10.28
C LEU A 42 12.89 -0.18 9.27
N GLY A 43 12.48 -1.19 8.50
CA GLY A 43 13.31 -1.78 7.45
C GLY A 43 13.71 -0.79 6.38
N ALA A 44 12.79 0.06 5.93
CA ALA A 44 13.07 1.11 4.95
C ALA A 44 14.04 2.18 5.51
N PHE A 45 13.97 2.49 6.82
CA PHE A 45 14.84 3.48 7.45
C PHE A 45 16.24 2.93 7.79
N PHE A 46 16.32 1.69 8.30
CA PHE A 46 17.58 1.17 8.85
C PHE A 46 18.26 0.15 7.93
N ILE A 47 17.48 -0.68 7.23
CA ILE A 47 18.02 -1.74 6.38
C ILE A 47 18.29 -1.24 4.95
N ALA A 48 17.35 -0.47 4.36
CA ALA A 48 17.53 -0.03 2.97
C ALA A 48 18.81 0.79 2.73
N PRO A 49 19.25 1.71 3.62
CA PRO A 49 20.50 2.45 3.44
C PRO A 49 21.77 1.59 3.48
N LEU A 50 21.73 0.39 4.07
CA LEU A 50 22.85 -0.53 4.07
C LEU A 50 23.24 -0.99 2.66
N ALA A 51 22.35 -0.82 1.69
CA ALA A 51 22.61 -1.08 0.27
C ALA A 51 23.79 -0.26 -0.28
N ASP A 52 24.05 0.92 0.27
CA ASP A 52 25.15 1.78 -0.16
C ASP A 52 26.52 1.16 0.24
N SER A 53 26.54 0.34 1.31
CA SER A 53 27.75 -0.34 1.78
C SER A 53 27.89 -1.78 1.28
N TYR A 54 26.79 -2.53 1.26
CA TYR A 54 26.79 -3.97 0.94
C TYR A 54 26.37 -4.27 -0.50
N GLY A 55 25.88 -3.27 -1.26
CA GLY A 55 25.34 -3.41 -2.61
C GLY A 55 23.84 -3.75 -2.62
N ARG A 56 23.10 -3.08 -3.51
CA ARG A 56 21.62 -3.19 -3.58
C ARG A 56 21.15 -4.61 -3.90
N ARG A 57 21.80 -5.29 -4.84
CA ARG A 57 21.47 -6.67 -5.22
C ARG A 57 21.53 -7.61 -4.02
N ARG A 58 22.65 -7.62 -3.30
CA ARG A 58 22.85 -8.49 -2.13
C ARG A 58 21.78 -8.21 -1.07
N LEU A 59 21.54 -6.93 -0.78
CA LEU A 59 20.55 -6.55 0.23
C LEU A 59 19.15 -7.04 -0.14
N VAL A 60 18.71 -6.87 -1.38
CA VAL A 60 17.40 -7.36 -1.83
C VAL A 60 17.32 -8.89 -1.71
N LEU A 61 18.34 -9.62 -2.14
CA LEU A 61 18.36 -11.09 -2.05
C LEU A 61 18.29 -11.59 -0.61
N TYR A 62 19.06 -10.98 0.32
CA TYR A 62 18.98 -11.34 1.74
C TYR A 62 17.64 -10.94 2.36
N SER A 63 17.12 -9.76 2.03
CA SER A 63 15.82 -9.31 2.50
C SER A 63 14.70 -10.27 2.08
N VAL A 64 14.70 -10.75 0.84
CA VAL A 64 13.69 -11.68 0.32
C VAL A 64 13.76 -13.03 1.03
N ILE A 65 14.95 -13.58 1.26
CA ILE A 65 15.07 -14.90 1.93
C ILE A 65 14.67 -14.81 3.41
N ILE A 66 15.12 -13.76 4.12
CA ILE A 66 14.75 -13.53 5.53
C ILE A 66 13.24 -13.34 5.66
N PHE A 67 12.66 -12.47 4.82
CA PHE A 67 11.22 -12.27 4.75
C PHE A 67 10.47 -13.60 4.51
N ALA A 68 10.89 -14.40 3.52
CA ALA A 68 10.23 -15.65 3.17
C ALA A 68 10.22 -16.64 4.33
N LEU A 69 11.38 -16.83 4.99
CA LEU A 69 11.50 -17.75 6.13
C LEU A 69 10.67 -17.27 7.33
N LEU A 70 10.67 -15.98 7.63
CA LEU A 70 9.89 -15.39 8.73
C LEU A 70 8.38 -15.44 8.44
N THR A 71 7.97 -15.27 7.17
CA THR A 71 6.56 -15.43 6.78
C THR A 71 6.10 -16.88 6.97
N ILE A 72 6.91 -17.87 6.57
CA ILE A 72 6.62 -19.29 6.83
C ILE A 72 6.58 -19.55 8.35
N ALA A 73 7.56 -19.04 9.11
CA ALA A 73 7.58 -19.20 10.55
C ALA A 73 6.32 -18.63 11.23
N THR A 74 5.75 -17.56 10.67
CA THR A 74 4.51 -16.95 11.18
C THR A 74 3.30 -17.92 11.09
N ALA A 75 3.30 -18.88 10.14
CA ALA A 75 2.25 -19.89 10.04
C ALA A 75 2.18 -20.81 11.26
N PHE A 76 3.26 -20.91 12.01
CA PHE A 76 3.39 -21.74 13.21
C PHE A 76 3.28 -20.93 14.52
N ALA A 77 2.84 -19.68 14.45
CA ALA A 77 2.64 -18.87 15.65
C ALA A 77 1.53 -19.47 16.52
N GLN A 78 1.82 -19.63 17.83
CA GLN A 78 0.91 -20.21 18.82
C GLN A 78 0.37 -19.18 19.83
N SER A 79 0.84 -17.95 19.74
CA SER A 79 0.43 -16.88 20.65
C SER A 79 0.50 -15.51 19.98
N LEU A 80 -0.30 -14.57 20.48
CA LEU A 80 -0.31 -13.19 19.97
C LEU A 80 1.06 -12.50 20.06
N PRO A 81 1.81 -12.58 21.17
CA PRO A 81 3.16 -12.00 21.23
C PRO A 81 4.12 -12.58 20.18
N MET A 82 4.07 -13.90 19.94
CA MET A 82 4.88 -14.54 18.91
C MET A 82 4.48 -14.05 17.51
N LEU A 83 3.19 -13.96 17.22
CA LEU A 83 2.67 -13.44 15.97
C LEU A 83 3.13 -12.00 15.74
N VAL A 84 3.01 -11.13 16.75
CA VAL A 84 3.43 -9.71 16.69
C VAL A 84 4.94 -9.62 16.43
N GLY A 85 5.76 -10.38 17.15
CA GLY A 85 7.21 -10.38 16.96
C GLY A 85 7.63 -10.85 15.57
N LEU A 86 7.03 -11.95 15.08
CA LEU A 86 7.31 -12.46 13.74
C LEU A 86 6.85 -11.48 12.65
N ARG A 87 5.69 -10.84 12.79
CA ARG A 87 5.21 -9.81 11.86
C ARG A 87 6.12 -8.59 11.81
N LEU A 88 6.62 -8.13 12.97
CA LEU A 88 7.58 -7.04 13.05
C LEU A 88 8.86 -7.38 12.28
N LEU A 89 9.45 -8.56 12.55
CA LEU A 89 10.67 -9.01 11.89
C LEU A 89 10.47 -9.25 10.38
N THR A 90 9.35 -9.84 9.98
CA THR A 90 8.98 -10.01 8.57
C THR A 90 8.90 -8.66 7.87
N GLY A 91 8.25 -7.68 8.51
CA GLY A 91 8.15 -6.31 8.01
C GLY A 91 9.52 -5.66 7.84
N ILE A 92 10.43 -5.78 8.81
CA ILE A 92 11.79 -5.24 8.73
C ILE A 92 12.52 -5.83 7.50
N GLY A 93 12.43 -7.14 7.29
CA GLY A 93 13.01 -7.79 6.12
C GLY A 93 12.47 -7.21 4.81
N LEU A 94 11.15 -7.11 4.71
CA LEU A 94 10.47 -6.62 3.51
C LEU A 94 10.75 -5.14 3.24
N GLY A 95 10.74 -4.30 4.27
CA GLY A 95 10.98 -2.85 4.17
C GLY A 95 12.37 -2.50 3.64
N GLY A 96 13.37 -3.37 3.85
CA GLY A 96 14.71 -3.20 3.28
C GLY A 96 14.76 -3.43 1.76
N ALA A 97 13.88 -4.27 1.21
CA ALA A 97 13.90 -4.65 -0.20
C ALA A 97 13.30 -3.59 -1.12
N MET A 98 12.14 -3.01 -0.76
CA MET A 98 11.34 -2.14 -1.63
C MET A 98 12.11 -0.92 -2.19
N PRO A 99 12.76 -0.07 -1.39
CA PRO A 99 13.46 1.09 -1.91
C PRO A 99 14.60 0.71 -2.87
N ASN A 100 15.27 -0.40 -2.58
CA ASN A 100 16.36 -0.91 -3.41
C ASN A 100 15.86 -1.52 -4.71
N ALA A 101 14.73 -2.22 -4.71
CA ALA A 101 14.10 -2.71 -5.92
C ALA A 101 13.66 -1.56 -6.85
N ILE A 102 13.11 -0.47 -6.29
CA ILE A 102 12.77 0.74 -7.04
C ILE A 102 14.03 1.34 -7.68
N ALA A 103 15.10 1.46 -6.90
CA ALA A 103 16.35 2.03 -7.38
C ALA A 103 16.97 1.19 -8.51
N ILE A 104 17.04 -0.14 -8.37
CA ILE A 104 17.53 -1.05 -9.42
C ILE A 104 16.67 -0.94 -10.67
N THR A 105 15.34 -0.96 -10.52
CA THR A 105 14.43 -0.83 -11.67
C THR A 105 14.64 0.48 -12.42
N ALA A 106 14.81 1.58 -11.70
CA ALA A 106 15.06 2.89 -12.30
C ALA A 106 16.44 2.97 -12.97
N GLU A 107 17.45 2.34 -12.39
CA GLU A 107 18.83 2.35 -12.90
C GLU A 107 18.97 1.57 -14.21
N PHE A 108 18.37 0.38 -14.30
CA PHE A 108 18.45 -0.50 -15.47
C PHE A 108 17.38 -0.23 -16.54
N SER A 109 16.52 0.79 -16.33
CA SER A 109 15.53 1.19 -17.31
C SER A 109 16.03 2.34 -18.18
N PRO A 110 15.78 2.31 -19.52
CA PRO A 110 16.06 3.45 -20.39
C PRO A 110 15.40 4.72 -19.86
N SER A 111 16.07 5.87 -19.98
CA SER A 111 15.60 7.15 -19.43
C SER A 111 14.17 7.49 -19.84
N ALA A 112 13.81 7.25 -21.12
CA ALA A 112 12.47 7.48 -21.65
C ALA A 112 11.39 6.54 -21.10
N LYS A 113 11.75 5.35 -20.56
CA LYS A 113 10.80 4.33 -20.05
C LYS A 113 10.91 4.11 -18.53
N ARG A 114 11.79 4.85 -17.86
CA ARG A 114 12.04 4.67 -16.42
C ARG A 114 10.78 4.79 -15.55
N ALA A 115 9.99 5.83 -15.79
CA ALA A 115 8.74 6.05 -15.07
C ALA A 115 7.74 4.92 -15.31
N SER A 116 7.61 4.45 -16.55
CA SER A 116 6.72 3.33 -16.90
C SER A 116 7.18 2.01 -16.29
N ALA A 117 8.49 1.75 -16.22
CA ALA A 117 9.04 0.54 -15.59
C ALA A 117 8.76 0.52 -14.07
N VAL A 118 8.94 1.66 -13.40
CA VAL A 118 8.62 1.80 -11.97
C VAL A 118 7.10 1.67 -11.74
N ALA A 119 6.26 2.26 -12.61
CA ALA A 119 4.81 2.12 -12.53
C ALA A 119 4.36 0.65 -12.73
N ALA A 120 4.93 -0.06 -13.70
CA ALA A 120 4.66 -1.49 -13.90
C ALA A 120 5.08 -2.33 -12.69
N MET A 121 6.19 -1.98 -12.05
CA MET A 121 6.64 -2.62 -10.81
C MET A 121 5.61 -2.41 -9.67
N PHE A 122 5.07 -1.20 -9.49
CA PHE A 122 4.01 -0.97 -8.50
C PHE A 122 2.69 -1.65 -8.87
N SER A 123 2.36 -1.75 -10.16
CA SER A 123 1.20 -2.54 -10.61
C SER A 123 1.33 -4.02 -10.23
N SER A 124 2.55 -4.58 -10.29
CA SER A 124 2.79 -5.95 -9.86
C SER A 124 2.54 -6.18 -8.36
N TYR A 125 2.69 -5.15 -7.53
CA TYR A 125 2.30 -5.19 -6.11
C TYR A 125 0.78 -5.41 -5.95
N SER A 126 -0.03 -4.63 -6.64
CA SER A 126 -1.50 -4.78 -6.58
C SER A 126 -1.97 -6.11 -7.18
N VAL A 127 -1.31 -6.58 -8.25
CA VAL A 127 -1.59 -7.92 -8.82
C VAL A 127 -1.25 -9.01 -7.80
N GLY A 128 -0.11 -8.91 -7.10
CA GLY A 128 0.28 -9.83 -6.03
C GLY A 128 -0.72 -9.85 -4.87
N ALA A 129 -1.19 -8.69 -4.46
CA ALA A 129 -2.21 -8.54 -3.44
C ALA A 129 -3.55 -9.19 -3.83
N GLY A 130 -4.01 -8.96 -5.06
CA GLY A 130 -5.23 -9.58 -5.60
C GLY A 130 -5.09 -11.10 -5.76
N PHE A 131 -3.94 -11.56 -6.25
CA PHE A 131 -3.64 -12.99 -6.37
C PHE A 131 -3.59 -13.67 -5.00
N GLY A 132 -2.98 -13.02 -3.99
CA GLY A 132 -2.97 -13.49 -2.62
C GLY A 132 -4.38 -13.67 -2.04
N ALA A 133 -5.30 -12.76 -2.35
CA ALA A 133 -6.69 -12.88 -1.94
C ALA A 133 -7.38 -14.11 -2.59
N ILE A 134 -7.11 -14.38 -3.88
CA ILE A 134 -7.65 -15.58 -4.56
C ILE A 134 -7.11 -16.86 -3.92
N LEU A 135 -5.80 -16.91 -3.64
CA LEU A 135 -5.21 -18.06 -2.96
C LEU A 135 -5.78 -18.23 -1.55
N ALA A 136 -5.93 -17.15 -0.80
CA ALA A 136 -6.51 -17.18 0.54
C ALA A 136 -7.97 -17.67 0.52
N ALA A 137 -8.79 -17.19 -0.41
CA ALA A 137 -10.18 -17.64 -0.57
C ALA A 137 -10.29 -19.15 -0.89
N HIS A 138 -9.24 -19.75 -1.45
CA HIS A 138 -9.20 -21.18 -1.77
C HIS A 138 -8.54 -22.01 -0.66
N PHE A 139 -7.40 -21.56 -0.13
CA PHE A 139 -6.59 -22.36 0.80
C PHE A 139 -7.08 -22.28 2.25
N VAL A 140 -7.58 -21.12 2.71
CA VAL A 140 -8.03 -20.98 4.10
C VAL A 140 -9.14 -21.98 4.47
N PRO A 141 -10.19 -22.19 3.64
CA PRO A 141 -11.23 -23.16 3.95
C PRO A 141 -10.75 -24.62 3.96
N LEU A 142 -9.71 -24.96 3.18
CA LEU A 142 -9.23 -26.33 3.02
C LEU A 142 -8.13 -26.71 4.00
N TYR A 143 -7.20 -25.78 4.26
CA TYR A 143 -5.95 -26.05 4.97
C TYR A 143 -5.69 -25.10 6.15
N GLY A 144 -6.66 -24.25 6.48
CA GLY A 144 -6.53 -23.26 7.55
C GLY A 144 -5.68 -22.03 7.15
N TRP A 145 -5.66 -21.05 8.03
CA TRP A 145 -5.02 -19.74 7.79
C TRP A 145 -3.49 -19.81 7.59
N GLY A 146 -2.81 -20.78 8.22
CA GLY A 146 -1.36 -20.96 8.08
C GLY A 146 -0.93 -21.29 6.64
N SER A 147 -1.81 -21.91 5.84
CA SER A 147 -1.54 -22.27 4.45
C SER A 147 -1.25 -21.06 3.56
N VAL A 148 -1.87 -19.92 3.84
CA VAL A 148 -1.69 -18.68 3.10
C VAL A 148 -0.30 -18.08 3.37
N LEU A 149 0.16 -18.15 4.62
CA LEU A 149 1.51 -17.73 5.04
C LEU A 149 2.58 -18.63 4.40
N ILE A 150 2.38 -19.95 4.43
CA ILE A 150 3.29 -20.91 3.80
C ILE A 150 3.34 -20.70 2.28
N SER A 151 2.21 -20.46 1.62
CA SER A 151 2.18 -20.21 0.18
C SER A 151 2.88 -18.91 -0.20
N CYS A 152 2.72 -17.83 0.59
CA CYS A 152 3.39 -16.56 0.36
C CYS A 152 4.91 -16.69 0.51
N GLY A 153 5.38 -17.21 1.64
CA GLY A 153 6.80 -17.41 1.87
C GLY A 153 7.43 -18.46 0.95
N GLY A 154 6.70 -19.55 0.66
CA GLY A 154 7.10 -20.58 -0.30
C GLY A 154 7.29 -20.02 -1.71
N MET A 155 6.35 -19.16 -2.17
CA MET A 155 6.48 -18.49 -3.47
C MET A 155 7.69 -17.55 -3.51
N ALA A 156 7.98 -16.84 -2.42
CA ALA A 156 9.18 -16.01 -2.33
C ALA A 156 10.46 -16.84 -2.45
N LEU A 157 10.51 -18.01 -1.78
CA LEU A 157 11.64 -18.94 -1.89
C LEU A 157 11.78 -19.53 -3.29
N LEU A 158 10.67 -19.89 -3.94
CA LEU A 158 10.68 -20.40 -5.32
C LEU A 158 11.15 -19.34 -6.33
N LEU A 159 10.84 -18.07 -6.12
CA LEU A 159 11.30 -16.98 -6.97
C LEU A 159 12.75 -16.54 -6.65
N TRP A 160 13.28 -16.88 -5.49
CA TRP A 160 14.62 -16.46 -5.09
C TRP A 160 15.76 -16.91 -6.03
N PRO A 161 15.82 -18.16 -6.54
CA PRO A 161 16.83 -18.57 -7.52
C PRO A 161 16.75 -17.78 -8.82
N ALA A 162 15.53 -17.47 -9.28
CA ALA A 162 15.34 -16.63 -10.46
C ALA A 162 15.86 -15.21 -10.23
N LEU A 163 15.62 -14.63 -9.05
CA LEU A 163 16.17 -13.34 -8.65
C LEU A 163 17.71 -13.39 -8.58
N LEU A 164 18.27 -14.47 -8.04
CA LEU A 164 19.72 -14.67 -7.95
C LEU A 164 20.39 -14.65 -9.33
N ILE A 165 19.74 -15.22 -10.35
CA ILE A 165 20.26 -15.31 -11.70
C ILE A 165 19.99 -14.03 -12.50
N ALA A 166 18.76 -13.51 -12.42
CA ALA A 166 18.30 -12.43 -13.29
C ALA A 166 18.64 -11.03 -12.78
N MET A 167 18.85 -10.85 -11.45
CA MET A 167 19.08 -9.50 -10.90
C MET A 167 20.50 -9.04 -11.19
N PRO A 168 20.67 -7.91 -11.91
CA PRO A 168 22.00 -7.37 -12.21
C PRO A 168 22.68 -6.83 -10.96
N GLU A 169 24.01 -6.82 -10.96
CA GLU A 169 24.78 -6.11 -9.95
C GLU A 169 24.60 -4.60 -10.13
N SER A 170 24.11 -3.93 -9.12
CA SER A 170 23.96 -2.48 -9.10
C SER A 170 25.19 -1.86 -8.45
N TYR A 171 25.89 -1.06 -9.23
CA TYR A 171 27.02 -0.29 -8.73
C TYR A 171 26.49 0.99 -8.06
N VAL A 172 26.69 1.10 -6.76
CA VAL A 172 26.50 2.37 -6.06
C VAL A 172 27.80 3.18 -6.21
N PRO A 173 27.80 4.27 -6.99
CA PRO A 173 28.98 5.12 -7.06
C PRO A 173 29.30 5.65 -5.65
N LYS A 174 30.48 5.33 -5.13
CA LYS A 174 31.02 5.98 -3.94
C LYS A 174 31.40 7.41 -4.33
N GLY A 175 30.47 8.32 -4.29
CA GLY A 175 30.76 9.71 -4.60
C GLY A 175 29.49 10.54 -4.62
N GLU A 176 29.56 11.66 -3.94
CA GLU A 176 28.58 12.73 -3.85
C GLU A 176 27.23 12.34 -3.28
N ALA A 177 27.16 12.27 -1.96
CA ALA A 177 25.90 12.38 -1.24
C ALA A 177 25.22 13.66 -1.75
N LYS A 178 24.15 13.51 -2.57
CA LYS A 178 23.35 14.66 -2.99
C LYS A 178 22.99 15.46 -1.74
N PRO A 179 23.20 16.79 -1.75
CA PRO A 179 22.97 17.60 -0.57
C PRO A 179 21.55 17.35 -0.06
N LYS A 180 21.44 16.96 1.22
CA LYS A 180 20.12 16.76 1.86
C LYS A 180 19.40 18.10 1.88
N ILE A 181 18.36 18.22 1.07
CA ILE A 181 17.54 19.42 1.03
C ILE A 181 16.70 19.45 2.32
N PRO A 182 16.81 20.52 3.14
CA PRO A 182 16.02 20.64 4.35
C PRO A 182 14.51 20.62 4.05
N VAL A 183 13.74 19.91 4.87
CA VAL A 183 12.27 19.81 4.74
C VAL A 183 11.61 21.19 4.71
N GLY A 184 12.18 22.18 5.44
CA GLY A 184 11.69 23.54 5.45
C GLY A 184 11.58 24.18 4.06
N ARG A 185 12.38 23.77 3.07
CA ARG A 185 12.26 24.24 1.69
C ARG A 185 10.96 23.83 0.99
N LEU A 186 10.27 22.80 1.47
CA LEU A 186 8.95 22.42 0.95
C LEU A 186 7.87 23.45 1.32
N PHE A 187 8.11 24.23 2.37
CA PHE A 187 7.19 25.25 2.90
C PHE A 187 7.57 26.69 2.49
N SER A 188 8.67 26.86 1.77
CA SER A 188 9.10 28.17 1.27
C SER A 188 8.36 28.59 -0.02
N GLU A 189 8.47 29.83 -0.41
CA GLU A 189 7.95 30.39 -1.68
C GLU A 189 6.43 30.17 -1.88
N GLY A 190 5.66 30.26 -0.80
CA GLY A 190 4.19 30.12 -0.84
C GLY A 190 3.66 28.70 -1.06
N ARG A 191 4.53 27.66 -1.02
CA ARG A 191 4.15 26.26 -1.25
C ARG A 191 3.58 25.54 -0.02
N SER A 192 3.57 26.17 1.15
CA SER A 192 3.12 25.55 2.41
C SER A 192 1.75 24.90 2.28
N TRP A 193 0.78 25.62 1.71
CA TRP A 193 -0.58 25.12 1.54
C TRP A 193 -0.64 23.89 0.66
N ILE A 194 0.02 23.91 -0.49
CA ILE A 194 0.05 22.78 -1.44
C ILE A 194 0.75 21.57 -0.81
N THR A 195 1.85 21.80 -0.10
CA THR A 195 2.58 20.71 0.60
C THR A 195 1.69 20.04 1.64
N ILE A 196 0.97 20.81 2.45
CA ILE A 196 0.03 20.28 3.46
C ILE A 196 -1.08 19.49 2.77
N LEU A 197 -1.69 19.99 1.70
CA LEU A 197 -2.75 19.30 0.97
C LEU A 197 -2.25 17.98 0.37
N ILE A 198 -1.05 17.95 -0.22
CA ILE A 198 -0.43 16.72 -0.72
C ILE A 198 -0.24 15.72 0.43
N TRP A 199 0.23 16.16 1.59
CA TRP A 199 0.41 15.31 2.76
C TRP A 199 -0.92 14.74 3.26
N VAL A 200 -1.99 15.55 3.30
CA VAL A 200 -3.34 15.11 3.65
C VAL A 200 -3.85 14.06 2.67
N ILE A 201 -3.66 14.27 1.36
CA ILE A 201 -4.07 13.30 0.32
C ILE A 201 -3.35 11.96 0.50
N PHE A 202 -2.04 11.97 0.66
CA PHE A 202 -1.26 10.73 0.84
C PHE A 202 -1.61 10.01 2.14
N PHE A 203 -1.74 10.76 3.24
CA PHE A 203 -2.15 10.21 4.53
C PHE A 203 -3.54 9.57 4.45
N ALA A 204 -4.52 10.31 3.96
CA ALA A 204 -5.91 9.87 3.89
C ALA A 204 -6.07 8.66 2.97
N ASN A 205 -5.45 8.69 1.79
CA ASN A 205 -5.56 7.60 0.84
C ASN A 205 -4.87 6.30 1.34
N LEU A 206 -3.68 6.38 1.92
CA LEU A 206 -3.03 5.19 2.48
C LEU A 206 -3.71 4.72 3.78
N MET A 207 -4.25 5.62 4.58
CA MET A 207 -5.08 5.26 5.75
C MET A 207 -6.29 4.44 5.33
N GLU A 208 -7.05 4.91 4.34
CA GLU A 208 -8.21 4.21 3.78
C GLU A 208 -7.82 2.86 3.19
N LEU A 209 -6.80 2.83 2.31
CA LEU A 209 -6.36 1.63 1.63
C LEU A 209 -6.00 0.52 2.63
N PHE A 210 -5.18 0.84 3.62
CA PHE A 210 -4.72 -0.14 4.61
C PHE A 210 -5.81 -0.48 5.65
N PHE A 211 -6.73 0.43 5.94
CA PHE A 211 -7.94 0.11 6.70
C PHE A 211 -8.76 -0.97 5.98
N LEU A 212 -9.11 -0.73 4.71
CA LEU A 212 -9.92 -1.65 3.92
C LEU A 212 -9.23 -3.00 3.73
N THR A 213 -7.97 -3.02 3.33
CA THR A 213 -7.24 -4.27 3.08
C THR A 213 -7.06 -5.11 4.35
N SER A 214 -7.01 -4.49 5.52
CA SER A 214 -6.89 -5.20 6.81
C SER A 214 -8.22 -5.70 7.34
N TRP A 215 -9.30 -4.95 7.15
CA TRP A 215 -10.56 -5.22 7.86
C TRP A 215 -11.74 -5.54 6.95
N LEU A 216 -11.65 -5.32 5.63
CA LEU A 216 -12.76 -5.61 4.72
C LEU A 216 -13.26 -7.05 4.82
N PRO A 217 -12.39 -8.10 4.81
CA PRO A 217 -12.88 -9.48 4.97
C PRO A 217 -13.57 -9.71 6.31
N THR A 218 -13.02 -9.18 7.41
CA THR A 218 -13.60 -9.32 8.76
C THR A 218 -14.95 -8.63 8.87
N THR A 219 -15.07 -7.39 8.36
CA THR A 219 -16.31 -6.60 8.44
C THR A 219 -17.40 -7.16 7.55
N LEU A 220 -17.06 -7.66 6.35
CA LEU A 220 -18.03 -8.33 5.47
C LEU A 220 -18.50 -9.66 6.07
N GLY A 221 -17.59 -10.44 6.66
CA GLY A 221 -17.98 -11.67 7.38
C GLY A 221 -18.95 -11.41 8.52
N ALA A 222 -18.74 -10.31 9.27
CA ALA A 222 -19.65 -9.90 10.33
C ALA A 222 -21.01 -9.38 9.82
N GLN A 223 -21.13 -8.97 8.55
CA GLN A 223 -22.42 -8.69 7.88
C GLN A 223 -23.13 -9.94 7.35
N GLY A 224 -22.50 -11.12 7.47
CA GLY A 224 -23.07 -12.38 6.98
C GLY A 224 -22.63 -12.78 5.56
N VAL A 225 -21.70 -12.05 4.96
CA VAL A 225 -21.06 -12.44 3.69
C VAL A 225 -20.15 -13.64 3.97
N SER A 226 -20.17 -14.66 3.12
CA SER A 226 -19.31 -15.82 3.28
C SER A 226 -17.82 -15.43 3.27
N ASP A 227 -17.00 -16.13 4.08
CA ASP A 227 -15.56 -15.86 4.20
C ASP A 227 -14.87 -15.82 2.83
N ARG A 228 -15.24 -16.73 1.93
CA ARG A 228 -14.70 -16.80 0.58
C ARG A 228 -15.05 -15.53 -0.24
N ALA A 229 -16.30 -15.09 -0.22
CA ALA A 229 -16.73 -13.90 -0.94
C ALA A 229 -16.12 -12.63 -0.33
N ALA A 230 -16.02 -12.56 0.99
CA ALA A 230 -15.41 -11.43 1.71
C ALA A 230 -13.93 -11.24 1.32
N VAL A 231 -13.17 -12.31 1.21
CA VAL A 231 -11.77 -12.26 0.76
C VAL A 231 -11.68 -11.94 -0.74
N LEU A 232 -12.56 -12.51 -1.58
CA LEU A 232 -12.60 -12.20 -3.01
C LEU A 232 -12.95 -10.74 -3.29
N ALA A 233 -13.75 -10.07 -2.45
CA ALA A 233 -14.01 -8.65 -2.57
C ALA A 233 -12.71 -7.83 -2.52
N THR A 234 -11.73 -8.21 -1.69
CA THR A 234 -10.40 -7.58 -1.66
C THR A 234 -9.65 -7.79 -2.98
N ALA A 235 -9.75 -8.97 -3.60
CA ALA A 235 -9.17 -9.22 -4.93
C ALA A 235 -9.79 -8.28 -5.98
N VAL A 236 -11.12 -8.10 -5.95
CA VAL A 236 -11.83 -7.18 -6.85
C VAL A 236 -11.32 -5.76 -6.68
N VAL A 237 -11.15 -5.27 -5.44
CA VAL A 237 -10.57 -3.95 -5.16
C VAL A 237 -9.20 -3.79 -5.84
N GLN A 238 -8.33 -4.78 -5.71
CA GLN A 238 -6.96 -4.69 -6.23
C GLN A 238 -6.91 -4.74 -7.76
N PHE A 239 -7.63 -5.66 -8.39
CA PHE A 239 -7.65 -5.78 -9.84
C PHE A 239 -8.38 -4.61 -10.52
N ALA A 240 -9.46 -4.10 -9.92
CA ALA A 240 -10.12 -2.89 -10.38
C ALA A 240 -9.19 -1.67 -10.34
N GLY A 241 -8.37 -1.57 -9.28
CA GLY A 241 -7.36 -0.52 -9.16
C GLY A 241 -6.25 -0.62 -10.20
N VAL A 242 -5.79 -1.84 -10.53
CA VAL A 242 -4.83 -2.06 -11.62
C VAL A 242 -5.43 -1.64 -12.95
N ALA A 243 -6.66 -2.05 -13.26
CA ALA A 243 -7.35 -1.65 -14.48
C ALA A 243 -7.55 -0.13 -14.55
N ALA A 244 -7.91 0.49 -13.43
CA ALA A 244 -8.08 1.93 -13.32
C ALA A 244 -6.77 2.70 -13.55
N ALA A 245 -5.61 2.17 -13.14
CA ALA A 245 -4.33 2.84 -13.36
C ALA A 245 -4.04 3.11 -14.84
N PHE A 246 -4.45 2.20 -15.73
CA PHE A 246 -4.28 2.37 -17.18
C PHE A 246 -5.23 3.41 -17.80
N THR A 247 -6.40 3.61 -17.22
CA THR A 247 -7.42 4.55 -17.74
C THR A 247 -7.32 5.92 -17.07
N MET A 248 -6.99 5.95 -15.80
CA MET A 248 -6.98 7.17 -15.00
C MET A 248 -5.82 8.11 -15.35
N GLY A 249 -4.64 7.58 -15.71
CA GLY A 249 -3.50 8.38 -16.15
C GLY A 249 -3.86 9.30 -17.32
N PRO A 250 -4.31 8.77 -18.46
CA PRO A 250 -4.78 9.57 -19.60
C PRO A 250 -5.92 10.55 -19.26
N LEU A 251 -6.83 10.17 -18.37
CA LEU A 251 -7.90 11.07 -17.91
C LEU A 251 -7.35 12.25 -17.11
N VAL A 252 -6.39 11.99 -16.21
CA VAL A 252 -5.70 13.04 -15.43
C VAL A 252 -4.91 13.97 -16.34
N ASP A 253 -4.26 13.44 -17.37
CA ASP A 253 -3.51 14.27 -18.33
C ASP A 253 -4.44 15.14 -19.19
N ARG A 254 -5.63 14.64 -19.57
CA ARG A 254 -6.61 15.35 -20.41
C ARG A 254 -7.46 16.36 -19.64
N PHE A 255 -7.96 16.00 -18.46
CA PHE A 255 -8.94 16.78 -17.69
C PHE A 255 -8.35 17.47 -16.45
N GLY A 256 -7.12 17.16 -16.12
CA GLY A 256 -6.42 17.64 -14.92
C GLY A 256 -6.72 16.82 -13.66
N PRO A 257 -5.74 16.74 -12.73
CA PRO A 257 -5.87 15.97 -11.50
C PRO A 257 -6.99 16.50 -10.57
N GLN A 258 -7.23 17.82 -10.59
CA GLN A 258 -8.23 18.48 -9.72
C GLN A 258 -9.68 18.17 -10.08
N ARG A 259 -9.96 17.55 -11.24
CA ARG A 259 -11.29 17.10 -11.64
C ARG A 259 -11.42 15.58 -11.51
N VAL A 260 -10.40 14.85 -11.96
CA VAL A 260 -10.45 13.40 -12.05
C VAL A 260 -10.30 12.75 -10.68
N LEU A 261 -9.31 13.18 -9.88
CA LEU A 261 -9.03 12.51 -8.61
C LEU A 261 -10.08 12.78 -7.53
N PRO A 262 -10.65 13.99 -7.37
CA PRO A 262 -11.80 14.16 -6.47
C PRO A 262 -12.98 13.29 -6.84
N ALA A 263 -13.31 13.16 -8.14
CA ALA A 263 -14.39 12.28 -8.59
C ALA A 263 -14.10 10.82 -8.25
N ALA A 264 -12.86 10.35 -8.43
CA ALA A 264 -12.43 9.01 -8.06
C ALA A 264 -12.57 8.75 -6.56
N PHE A 265 -12.09 9.66 -5.72
CA PHE A 265 -12.23 9.55 -4.27
C PHE A 265 -13.69 9.65 -3.79
N LEU A 266 -14.54 10.44 -4.45
CA LEU A 266 -15.97 10.47 -4.16
C LEU A 266 -16.63 9.13 -4.50
N ILE A 267 -16.28 8.51 -5.63
CA ILE A 267 -16.74 7.16 -5.98
C ILE A 267 -16.32 6.17 -4.88
N ALA A 268 -15.06 6.20 -4.44
CA ALA A 268 -14.61 5.35 -3.35
C ALA A 268 -15.44 5.57 -2.08
N ALA A 269 -15.63 6.82 -1.65
CA ALA A 269 -16.40 7.15 -0.45
C ALA A 269 -17.85 6.63 -0.52
N LEU A 270 -18.51 6.84 -1.66
CA LEU A 270 -19.88 6.37 -1.88
C LEU A 270 -19.95 4.83 -1.88
N CYS A 271 -18.99 4.16 -2.52
CA CYS A 271 -18.95 2.70 -2.55
C CYS A 271 -18.64 2.11 -1.16
N ILE A 272 -17.73 2.73 -0.39
CA ILE A 272 -17.45 2.31 0.99
C ILE A 272 -18.71 2.45 1.86
N ALA A 273 -19.37 3.60 1.81
CA ALA A 273 -20.63 3.82 2.53
C ALA A 273 -21.72 2.83 2.06
N GLY A 274 -21.78 2.56 0.75
CA GLY A 274 -22.70 1.60 0.14
C GLY A 274 -22.53 0.18 0.67
N ILE A 275 -21.31 -0.30 0.87
CA ILE A 275 -21.03 -1.60 1.50
C ILE A 275 -21.65 -1.67 2.90
N GLY A 276 -21.56 -0.60 3.68
CA GLY A 276 -22.19 -0.53 5.00
C GLY A 276 -23.72 -0.71 4.97
N LEU A 277 -24.36 -0.42 3.83
CA LEU A 277 -25.79 -0.55 3.63
C LEU A 277 -26.22 -1.85 2.94
N ALA A 278 -25.27 -2.58 2.34
CA ALA A 278 -25.53 -3.74 1.48
C ALA A 278 -26.04 -4.98 2.23
N GLY A 279 -25.73 -5.11 3.52
CA GLY A 279 -25.98 -6.36 4.25
C GLY A 279 -25.16 -7.52 3.63
N ALA A 280 -25.76 -8.73 3.58
CA ALA A 280 -25.10 -9.95 3.09
C ALA A 280 -25.14 -10.13 1.56
N GLU A 281 -25.56 -9.12 0.77
CA GLU A 281 -25.71 -9.27 -0.67
C GLU A 281 -24.36 -9.23 -1.41
N VAL A 282 -23.94 -10.39 -1.93
CA VAL A 282 -22.61 -10.58 -2.52
C VAL A 282 -22.42 -9.78 -3.79
N VAL A 283 -23.41 -9.76 -4.70
CA VAL A 283 -23.27 -9.07 -5.99
C VAL A 283 -23.08 -7.57 -5.78
N PHE A 284 -23.92 -6.98 -4.94
CA PHE A 284 -23.81 -5.57 -4.61
C PHE A 284 -22.45 -5.24 -3.95
N THR A 285 -22.00 -6.09 -3.02
CA THR A 285 -20.68 -5.96 -2.39
C THR A 285 -19.55 -5.98 -3.43
N MET A 286 -19.61 -6.86 -4.43
CA MET A 286 -18.58 -6.92 -5.50
C MET A 286 -18.60 -5.68 -6.39
N VAL A 287 -19.76 -5.14 -6.71
CA VAL A 287 -19.89 -3.89 -7.48
C VAL A 287 -19.31 -2.72 -6.70
N MET A 288 -19.61 -2.61 -5.40
CA MET A 288 -19.03 -1.58 -4.54
C MET A 288 -17.52 -1.76 -4.40
N ALA A 289 -17.02 -2.98 -4.21
CA ALA A 289 -15.59 -3.28 -4.14
C ALA A 289 -14.86 -2.87 -5.44
N PHE A 290 -15.48 -3.05 -6.59
CA PHE A 290 -14.94 -2.59 -7.87
C PHE A 290 -14.80 -1.05 -7.90
N GLY A 291 -15.83 -0.31 -7.47
CA GLY A 291 -15.78 1.15 -7.36
C GLY A 291 -14.74 1.65 -6.37
N ILE A 292 -14.58 0.97 -5.23
CA ILE A 292 -13.50 1.24 -4.25
C ILE A 292 -12.13 1.08 -4.91
N GLY A 293 -11.91 -0.01 -5.65
CA GLY A 293 -10.63 -0.26 -6.33
C GLY A 293 -10.26 0.85 -7.31
N ILE A 294 -11.23 1.32 -8.10
CA ILE A 294 -11.04 2.46 -9.01
C ILE A 294 -10.64 3.71 -8.21
N GLY A 295 -11.41 4.04 -7.18
CA GLY A 295 -11.26 5.30 -6.46
C GLY A 295 -10.06 5.34 -5.51
N THR A 296 -9.68 4.20 -4.90
CA THR A 296 -8.60 4.13 -3.91
C THR A 296 -7.26 3.74 -4.55
N VAL A 297 -7.19 2.52 -5.11
CA VAL A 297 -5.96 1.97 -5.68
C VAL A 297 -5.59 2.67 -6.99
N GLY A 298 -6.59 2.96 -7.84
CA GLY A 298 -6.40 3.71 -9.08
C GLY A 298 -5.89 5.13 -8.81
N ALA A 299 -6.48 5.85 -7.86
CA ALA A 299 -6.04 7.18 -7.47
C ALA A 299 -4.63 7.17 -6.85
N GLN A 300 -4.29 6.15 -6.01
CA GLN A 300 -2.97 6.00 -5.42
C GLN A 300 -1.86 5.96 -6.48
N ASN A 301 -2.08 5.24 -7.56
CA ASN A 301 -1.10 5.14 -8.65
C ASN A 301 -0.86 6.50 -9.33
N CYS A 302 -1.87 7.37 -9.40
CA CYS A 302 -1.77 8.72 -9.97
C CYS A 302 -1.15 9.74 -9.01
N ASN A 303 -1.37 9.59 -7.69
CA ASN A 303 -0.93 10.55 -6.67
C ASN A 303 0.56 10.86 -6.74
N ASN A 304 1.41 9.85 -6.97
CA ASN A 304 2.86 10.03 -7.07
C ASN A 304 3.24 10.95 -8.24
N GLY A 305 2.60 10.76 -9.40
CA GLY A 305 2.81 11.58 -10.60
C GLY A 305 2.32 13.01 -10.40
N VAL A 306 1.18 13.18 -9.73
CA VAL A 306 0.61 14.49 -9.43
C VAL A 306 1.50 15.25 -8.45
N ALA A 307 1.91 14.62 -7.34
CA ALA A 307 2.83 15.25 -6.39
C ALA A 307 4.12 15.74 -7.07
N ALA A 308 4.67 14.95 -8.00
CA ALA A 308 5.87 15.33 -8.74
C ALA A 308 5.67 16.56 -9.63
N LYS A 309 4.45 16.84 -10.11
CA LYS A 309 4.14 18.02 -10.93
C LYS A 309 4.08 19.33 -10.12
N PHE A 310 3.82 19.24 -8.80
CA PHE A 310 3.71 20.42 -7.94
C PHE A 310 5.03 20.90 -7.34
N TYR A 311 6.08 20.07 -7.37
CA TYR A 311 7.38 20.47 -6.85
C TYR A 311 8.37 20.80 -7.96
N PRO A 312 9.13 21.93 -7.86
CA PRO A 312 10.25 22.24 -8.73
C PRO A 312 11.26 21.08 -8.77
N THR A 313 11.95 20.93 -9.89
CA THR A 313 12.90 19.83 -10.10
C THR A 313 13.95 19.72 -8.98
N SER A 314 14.39 20.85 -8.44
CA SER A 314 15.39 20.94 -7.37
C SER A 314 14.95 20.26 -6.06
N ILE A 315 13.66 20.32 -5.69
CA ILE A 315 13.12 19.80 -4.43
C ILE A 315 12.13 18.64 -4.63
N ARG A 316 11.85 18.24 -5.88
CA ARG A 316 10.82 17.24 -6.23
C ARG A 316 11.00 15.91 -5.51
N ALA A 317 12.23 15.39 -5.50
CA ALA A 317 12.52 14.12 -4.83
C ALA A 317 12.23 14.20 -3.32
N THR A 318 12.59 15.31 -2.68
CA THR A 318 12.30 15.55 -1.27
C THR A 318 10.79 15.67 -1.01
N GLY A 319 10.06 16.42 -1.86
CA GLY A 319 8.62 16.61 -1.73
C GLY A 319 7.83 15.31 -1.85
N VAL A 320 8.10 14.50 -2.89
CA VAL A 320 7.46 13.19 -3.07
C VAL A 320 7.86 12.22 -1.96
N GLY A 321 9.13 12.22 -1.56
CA GLY A 321 9.61 11.37 -0.47
C GLY A 321 8.89 11.65 0.86
N TRP A 322 8.71 12.92 1.21
CA TRP A 322 7.98 13.30 2.42
C TRP A 322 6.47 13.00 2.33
N ALA A 323 5.85 13.18 1.16
CA ALA A 323 4.47 12.79 0.93
C ALA A 323 4.27 11.28 1.18
N LEU A 324 5.17 10.44 0.65
CA LEU A 324 5.18 9.01 0.90
C LEU A 324 5.42 8.66 2.38
N ALA A 325 6.32 9.37 3.06
CA ALA A 325 6.59 9.16 4.48
C ALA A 325 5.36 9.45 5.34
N VAL A 326 4.67 10.58 5.08
CA VAL A 326 3.41 10.92 5.76
C VAL A 326 2.32 9.90 5.43
N GLY A 327 2.23 9.46 4.18
CA GLY A 327 1.33 8.39 3.76
C GLY A 327 1.58 7.07 4.51
N ARG A 328 2.85 6.72 4.79
CA ARG A 328 3.20 5.55 5.60
C ARG A 328 2.63 5.63 7.02
N VAL A 329 2.60 6.82 7.63
CA VAL A 329 1.91 7.00 8.92
C VAL A 329 0.42 6.66 8.77
N GLY A 330 -0.22 7.12 7.70
CA GLY A 330 -1.61 6.77 7.37
C GLY A 330 -1.81 5.25 7.27
N SER A 331 -0.90 4.53 6.60
CA SER A 331 -0.99 3.07 6.48
C SER A 331 -0.94 2.32 7.81
N ILE A 332 -0.30 2.88 8.83
CA ILE A 332 -0.28 2.31 10.20
C ILE A 332 -1.55 2.72 10.96
N VAL A 333 -1.95 3.99 10.85
CA VAL A 333 -3.12 4.54 11.57
C VAL A 333 -4.42 3.86 11.10
N GLY A 334 -4.57 3.58 9.80
CA GLY A 334 -5.77 2.95 9.24
C GLY A 334 -6.17 1.65 9.93
N PRO A 335 -5.33 0.61 9.93
CA PRO A 335 -5.61 -0.64 10.64
C PRO A 335 -5.82 -0.47 12.14
N VAL A 336 -5.07 0.43 12.80
CA VAL A 336 -5.22 0.70 14.24
C VAL A 336 -6.60 1.31 14.53
N VAL A 337 -7.02 2.31 13.78
CA VAL A 337 -8.35 2.92 13.92
C VAL A 337 -9.45 1.87 13.66
N GLY A 338 -9.29 1.03 12.63
CA GLY A 338 -10.22 -0.06 12.37
C GLY A 338 -10.33 -1.06 13.52
N GLY A 339 -9.20 -1.45 14.10
CA GLY A 339 -9.16 -2.32 15.28
C GLY A 339 -9.86 -1.71 16.50
N ILE A 340 -9.63 -0.40 16.76
CA ILE A 340 -10.32 0.32 17.83
C ILE A 340 -11.84 0.35 17.58
N LEU A 341 -12.28 0.69 16.37
CA LEU A 341 -13.70 0.72 16.03
C LEU A 341 -14.36 -0.66 16.22
N LEU A 342 -13.69 -1.73 15.79
CA LEU A 342 -14.17 -3.10 15.99
C LEU A 342 -14.22 -3.51 17.49
N SER A 343 -13.33 -2.97 18.32
CA SER A 343 -13.32 -3.26 19.75
C SER A 343 -14.45 -2.56 20.53
N THR A 344 -14.94 -1.42 20.04
CA THR A 344 -15.95 -0.60 20.72
C THR A 344 -17.39 -1.05 20.49
N LYS A 345 -17.60 -2.19 19.80
CA LYS A 345 -18.94 -2.73 19.47
C LYS A 345 -19.82 -1.74 18.69
N VAL A 346 -19.23 -0.80 18.02
CA VAL A 346 -19.92 0.11 17.09
C VAL A 346 -20.52 -0.72 15.95
N ASP A 347 -21.72 -0.36 15.52
CA ASP A 347 -22.37 -1.02 14.38
C ASP A 347 -21.50 -0.97 13.12
N ILE A 348 -21.47 -2.06 12.38
CA ILE A 348 -20.63 -2.21 11.18
C ILE A 348 -20.94 -1.15 10.13
N ARG A 349 -22.21 -0.76 9.99
CA ARG A 349 -22.60 0.37 9.14
C ARG A 349 -21.85 1.65 9.49
N THR A 350 -21.74 1.94 10.77
CA THR A 350 -21.03 3.11 11.27
C THR A 350 -19.53 3.01 10.98
N ILE A 351 -18.93 1.82 11.08
CA ILE A 351 -17.54 1.58 10.74
C ILE A 351 -17.27 1.94 9.26
N PHE A 352 -18.14 1.52 8.33
CA PHE A 352 -18.00 1.89 6.91
C PHE A 352 -18.22 3.38 6.65
N LEU A 353 -19.12 4.04 7.40
CA LEU A 353 -19.28 5.49 7.30
C LEU A 353 -18.02 6.24 7.76
N PHE A 354 -17.38 5.78 8.84
CA PHE A 354 -16.07 6.32 9.24
C PHE A 354 -14.98 6.04 8.20
N ALA A 355 -14.99 4.86 7.60
CA ALA A 355 -14.04 4.50 6.54
C ALA A 355 -14.22 5.32 5.26
N ALA A 356 -15.39 5.91 5.03
CA ALA A 356 -15.65 6.82 3.92
C ALA A 356 -15.11 8.25 4.15
N VAL A 357 -14.72 8.61 5.38
CA VAL A 357 -14.21 9.96 5.70
C VAL A 357 -12.84 10.25 5.05
N PRO A 358 -11.82 9.37 5.12
CA PRO A 358 -10.53 9.65 4.50
C PRO A 358 -10.60 9.96 3.00
N PRO A 359 -11.30 9.19 2.14
CA PRO A 359 -11.40 9.55 0.72
C PRO A 359 -12.15 10.88 0.49
N LEU A 360 -13.12 11.24 1.35
CA LEU A 360 -13.74 12.57 1.29
C LEU A 360 -12.74 13.68 1.63
N LEU A 361 -11.86 13.47 2.62
CA LEU A 361 -10.79 14.41 2.94
C LEU A 361 -9.80 14.55 1.78
N ALA A 362 -9.43 13.46 1.12
CA ALA A 362 -8.57 13.48 -0.06
C ALA A 362 -9.22 14.21 -1.23
N ALA A 363 -10.51 13.97 -1.49
CA ALA A 363 -11.28 14.69 -2.50
C ALA A 363 -11.32 16.19 -2.23
N GLY A 364 -11.65 16.58 -0.99
CA GLY A 364 -11.66 17.98 -0.55
C GLY A 364 -10.30 18.66 -0.69
N ALA A 365 -9.22 17.96 -0.30
CA ALA A 365 -7.87 18.46 -0.44
C ALA A 365 -7.50 18.72 -1.91
N TYR A 366 -7.86 17.85 -2.84
CA TYR A 366 -7.67 18.09 -4.28
C TYR A 366 -8.47 19.29 -4.79
N LEU A 367 -9.70 19.47 -4.34
CA LEU A 367 -10.52 20.63 -4.72
C LEU A 367 -9.94 21.94 -4.19
N CYS A 368 -9.39 21.92 -2.97
CA CYS A 368 -8.72 23.07 -2.36
C CYS A 368 -7.33 23.37 -2.94
N MET A 369 -6.73 22.46 -3.66
CA MET A 369 -5.38 22.64 -4.22
C MET A 369 -5.31 23.69 -5.33
N GLY A 370 -6.44 24.05 -5.93
CA GLY A 370 -6.50 25.02 -7.02
C GLY A 370 -5.81 24.50 -8.29
N ARG A 371 -5.65 25.39 -9.28
CA ARG A 371 -4.81 25.08 -10.44
C ARG A 371 -3.36 25.09 -9.99
N ALA A 372 -2.58 24.08 -10.45
CA ALA A 372 -1.14 24.11 -10.25
C ALA A 372 -0.61 25.48 -10.72
N PRO A 373 0.22 26.18 -9.93
CA PRO A 373 0.90 27.34 -10.45
C PRO A 373 1.61 26.90 -11.74
N ASN A 374 1.46 27.66 -12.83
CA ASN A 374 2.26 27.45 -14.03
C ASN A 374 3.70 27.59 -13.59
N LEU A 375 4.35 26.48 -13.26
CA LEU A 375 5.80 26.44 -13.10
C LEU A 375 6.31 26.64 -14.52
N GLU A 376 6.65 27.87 -14.86
CA GLU A 376 7.40 28.16 -16.07
C GLU A 376 8.57 27.19 -16.14
N PRO A 377 8.83 26.56 -17.30
CA PRO A 377 10.05 25.81 -17.48
C PRO A 377 11.18 26.76 -17.11
N ALA A 378 12.01 26.37 -16.14
CA ALA A 378 13.20 27.13 -15.79
C ALA A 378 13.89 27.49 -17.11
N ALA A 379 14.07 28.79 -17.34
CA ALA A 379 14.79 29.29 -18.49
C ALA A 379 16.07 28.47 -18.60
N SER A 380 16.29 27.85 -19.76
CA SER A 380 17.53 27.21 -20.09
C SER A 380 18.64 28.22 -19.91
N ASP A 381 19.36 28.12 -18.80
CA ASP A 381 20.67 28.82 -18.70
C ASP A 381 21.54 28.24 -19.82
N ASN A 382 21.76 29.07 -20.83
CA ASN A 382 22.70 28.86 -21.91
C ASN A 382 24.15 28.80 -21.38
#